data_9aa7279e384697796917cb6869e81838
#
_entry.id   9aa7279e384697796917cb6869e81838
#
_cell.length_a   1.000
_cell.length_b   1.000
_cell.length_c   1.000
_cell.angle_alpha   90.00
_cell.angle_beta   90.00
_cell.angle_gamma   90.00
#
_symmetry.space_group_name_H-M   'P 1'
#
loop_
_entity.id
_entity.type
_entity.pdbx_description
1 polymer ?
#
loop_
_entity_poly.entity_id
_entity_poly.type
_entity_poly.pdbx_seq_one_letter_code
_entity_poly.pdbx_strand_id
1 'polypeptide(L)'
;MASRAGLSAEQQRQIAARRIKTVASRGFGIVVLNRDTQAEEVIHLVHANDELPAGRSSDFFTVHDDQTTADVRVMEQAGAVESPEPSDNNEIATGSVRIPSGKKAGWPISVTFALDASGLLHVTAEEKETGERLDLEVEVGGMTEDDVEASRAALSRVQVS
;
A
#
# COMPACT_ATOMS: atom_id res chain seq x y z
N MET A 1 -21.01 26.94 -31.93
CA MET A 1 -21.02 26.70 -31.37
C MET A 1 -20.97 25.95 -30.79
N ALA A 2 -20.50 25.65 -30.86
CA ALA A 2 -20.46 24.75 -30.36
C ALA A 2 -20.61 24.55 -29.23
N SER A 3 -20.78 24.79 -28.95
CA SER A 3 -20.95 24.45 -27.99
C SER A 3 -21.86 24.18 -27.59
N ARG A 4 -22.28 24.17 -28.13
CA ARG A 4 -23.05 23.89 -27.86
C ARG A 4 -23.21 23.22 -27.28
N ALA A 5 -23.17 23.54 -27.42
CA ALA A 5 -23.66 22.84 -26.81
C ALA A 5 -23.10 22.19 -25.92
N GLY A 6 -22.97 22.50 -25.21
CA GLY A 6 -22.48 21.77 -24.34
C GLY A 6 -21.26 22.23 -23.75
N LEU A 7 -20.48 21.29 -23.32
CA LEU A 7 -19.25 21.54 -22.61
C LEU A 7 -18.11 21.81 -23.56
N SER A 8 -17.21 22.66 -23.16
CA SER A 8 -15.96 22.83 -23.89
C SER A 8 -15.12 21.58 -23.79
N ALA A 9 -14.14 21.45 -24.66
CA ALA A 9 -13.24 20.33 -24.63
C ALA A 9 -12.51 20.26 -23.28
N GLU A 10 -12.14 21.41 -22.74
CA GLU A 10 -11.46 21.44 -21.46
C GLU A 10 -12.36 20.96 -20.33
N GLN A 11 -13.60 21.37 -20.32
CA GLN A 11 -14.55 20.91 -19.31
C GLN A 11 -14.79 19.40 -19.42
N GLN A 12 -14.85 18.89 -20.63
CA GLN A 12 -15.01 17.45 -20.82
C GLN A 12 -13.82 16.69 -20.30
N ARG A 13 -12.60 17.18 -20.50
CA ARG A 13 -11.41 16.52 -19.98
C ARG A 13 -11.38 16.52 -18.46
N GLN A 14 -11.78 17.62 -17.84
CA GLN A 14 -11.80 17.69 -16.39
C GLN A 14 -12.82 16.73 -15.79
N ILE A 15 -13.97 16.62 -16.40
CA ILE A 15 -15.00 15.71 -15.93
C ILE A 15 -14.52 14.27 -16.08
N ALA A 16 -13.93 13.93 -17.21
CA ALA A 16 -13.44 12.57 -17.44
C ALA A 16 -12.32 12.23 -16.47
N ALA A 17 -11.40 13.15 -16.21
CA ALA A 17 -10.31 12.89 -15.29
C ALA A 17 -10.83 12.63 -13.87
N ARG A 18 -11.83 13.38 -13.44
CA ARG A 18 -12.39 13.16 -12.12
C ARG A 18 -13.12 11.85 -12.03
N ARG A 19 -13.71 11.38 -13.13
CA ARG A 19 -14.49 10.15 -13.08
C ARG A 19 -13.68 8.88 -13.19
N ILE A 20 -12.42 8.97 -13.60
CA ILE A 20 -11.62 7.77 -13.78
C ILE A 20 -10.45 7.67 -12.82
N LYS A 21 -10.47 8.46 -11.77
CA LYS A 21 -9.46 8.37 -10.76
C LYS A 21 -9.66 7.09 -9.96
N THR A 22 -8.62 6.30 -9.82
CA THR A 22 -8.65 5.05 -9.09
C THR A 22 -7.90 5.22 -7.78
N VAL A 23 -8.43 4.68 -6.72
CA VAL A 23 -7.82 4.78 -5.38
C VAL A 23 -7.77 3.41 -4.76
N ALA A 24 -6.88 3.27 -3.76
CA ALA A 24 -6.80 2.06 -2.97
C ALA A 24 -8.04 1.92 -2.11
N SER A 25 -8.62 0.71 -2.07
CA SER A 25 -9.78 0.49 -1.23
C SER A 25 -9.41 0.15 0.20
N ARG A 26 -8.17 -0.25 0.45
CA ARG A 26 -7.69 -0.65 1.77
C ARG A 26 -6.27 -0.19 1.96
N GLY A 27 -5.83 -0.16 3.21
CA GLY A 27 -4.45 0.13 3.52
C GLY A 27 -3.60 -1.14 3.53
N PHE A 28 -2.31 -0.97 3.30
CA PHE A 28 -1.33 -2.06 3.31
C PHE A 28 -0.11 -1.61 4.10
N GLY A 29 0.46 -2.52 4.85
CA GLY A 29 1.58 -2.18 5.70
C GLY A 29 2.45 -3.38 6.05
N ILE A 30 3.33 -3.16 7.01
CA ILE A 30 4.33 -4.12 7.42
C ILE A 30 4.28 -4.27 8.94
N VAL A 31 4.54 -5.47 9.43
CA VAL A 31 4.61 -5.72 10.86
C VAL A 31 5.99 -5.33 11.35
N VAL A 32 6.02 -4.53 12.41
CA VAL A 32 7.27 -4.11 13.06
C VAL A 32 7.15 -4.39 14.55
N LEU A 33 8.30 -4.50 15.22
CA LEU A 33 8.33 -4.64 16.66
C LEU A 33 8.49 -3.28 17.30
N ASN A 34 7.55 -2.90 18.14
CA ASN A 34 7.68 -1.70 18.94
C ASN A 34 8.63 -2.02 20.09
N ARG A 35 9.79 -1.35 20.09
CA ARG A 35 10.84 -1.70 21.05
C ARG A 35 10.49 -1.29 22.48
N ASP A 36 9.64 -0.30 22.64
CA ASP A 36 9.25 0.15 23.96
C ASP A 36 8.26 -0.80 24.62
N THR A 37 7.31 -1.32 23.87
CA THR A 37 6.28 -2.19 24.40
C THR A 37 6.58 -3.66 24.14
N GLN A 38 7.53 -3.97 23.28
CA GLN A 38 7.86 -5.33 22.84
C GLN A 38 6.70 -6.00 22.13
N ALA A 39 5.76 -5.23 21.61
CA ALA A 39 4.61 -5.74 20.91
C ALA A 39 4.77 -5.51 19.41
N GLU A 40 4.20 -6.39 18.62
CA GLU A 40 4.17 -6.23 17.17
C GLU A 40 3.08 -5.24 16.80
N GLU A 41 3.36 -4.40 15.82
CA GLU A 41 2.42 -3.41 15.31
C GLU A 41 2.48 -3.39 13.79
N VAL A 42 1.38 -3.01 13.16
CA VAL A 42 1.34 -2.81 11.71
C VAL A 42 1.50 -1.32 11.43
N ILE A 43 2.48 -1.00 10.59
CA ILE A 43 2.68 0.36 10.10
C ILE A 43 2.18 0.37 8.67
N HIS A 44 1.15 1.14 8.39
CA HIS A 44 0.57 1.21 7.05
C HIS A 44 1.35 2.20 6.21
N LEU A 45 1.76 1.77 5.02
CA LEU A 45 2.51 2.61 4.08
C LEU A 45 1.62 3.07 2.93
N VAL A 46 0.66 2.25 2.52
CA VAL A 46 -0.38 2.66 1.56
C VAL A 46 -1.67 2.70 2.35
N HIS A 47 -2.43 3.75 2.19
CA HIS A 47 -3.66 3.95 2.95
C HIS A 47 -4.88 3.86 2.04
N ALA A 48 -6.01 3.49 2.62
CA ALA A 48 -7.26 3.52 1.89
C ALA A 48 -7.49 4.92 1.33
N ASN A 49 -7.98 4.98 0.12
CA ASN A 49 -8.25 6.21 -0.63
C ASN A 49 -6.99 6.89 -1.19
N ASP A 50 -5.81 6.31 -1.03
CA ASP A 50 -4.65 6.84 -1.72
C ASP A 50 -4.85 6.70 -3.23
N GLU A 51 -4.53 7.76 -3.95
CA GLU A 51 -4.68 7.79 -5.39
C GLU A 51 -3.64 6.89 -6.03
N LEU A 52 -4.04 6.06 -6.98
CA LEU A 52 -3.16 5.10 -7.61
C LEU A 52 -2.57 5.63 -8.92
N PRO A 53 -1.32 5.34 -9.22
CA PRO A 53 -0.42 4.48 -8.45
C PRO A 53 0.08 5.19 -7.21
N ALA A 54 0.20 4.45 -6.12
CA ALA A 54 0.67 4.98 -4.85
C ALA A 54 1.99 4.31 -4.49
N GLY A 55 2.95 5.07 -4.00
CA GLY A 55 4.24 4.53 -3.61
C GLY A 55 4.75 5.21 -2.36
N ARG A 56 5.37 4.43 -1.48
CA ARG A 56 5.94 4.96 -0.27
C ARG A 56 7.11 4.10 0.18
N SER A 57 8.17 4.75 0.63
CA SER A 57 9.34 4.08 1.16
C SER A 57 9.57 4.52 2.60
N SER A 58 10.09 3.62 3.40
CA SER A 58 10.46 3.93 4.77
C SER A 58 11.58 3.01 5.21
N ASP A 59 12.38 3.45 6.17
CA ASP A 59 13.42 2.62 6.75
C ASP A 59 12.88 1.98 8.01
N PHE A 60 13.16 0.68 8.15
CA PHE A 60 12.88 -0.07 9.36
C PHE A 60 14.20 -0.62 9.89
N PHE A 61 14.23 -1.02 11.15
CA PHE A 61 15.51 -1.27 11.80
C PHE A 61 15.48 -2.64 12.49
N THR A 62 16.62 -3.33 12.44
CA THR A 62 16.74 -4.61 13.15
C THR A 62 16.58 -4.39 14.65
N VAL A 63 16.12 -5.42 15.34
CA VAL A 63 15.81 -5.31 16.76
C VAL A 63 16.81 -6.05 17.65
N HIS A 64 17.63 -6.91 17.08
CA HIS A 64 18.61 -7.69 17.82
C HIS A 64 20.01 -7.50 17.25
N ASP A 65 21.03 -7.58 18.13
CA ASP A 65 22.41 -7.61 17.67
C ASP A 65 22.63 -8.92 16.91
N ASP A 66 23.48 -8.87 15.91
CA ASP A 66 23.82 -10.04 15.08
C ASP A 66 22.61 -10.69 14.42
N GLN A 67 21.55 -9.96 14.20
CA GLN A 67 20.40 -10.46 13.46
C GLN A 67 20.84 -10.72 12.03
N THR A 68 20.56 -11.91 11.50
CA THR A 68 21.01 -12.30 10.17
C THR A 68 19.92 -12.29 9.13
N THR A 69 18.67 -12.14 9.56
CA THR A 69 17.54 -11.97 8.63
C THR A 69 16.55 -11.00 9.23
N ALA A 70 15.80 -10.36 8.36
CA ALA A 70 14.66 -9.54 8.76
C ALA A 70 13.45 -10.07 8.02
N ASP A 71 12.41 -10.40 8.77
CA ASP A 71 11.17 -10.88 8.16
C ASP A 71 10.32 -9.70 7.74
N VAL A 72 9.80 -9.79 6.53
CA VAL A 72 8.88 -8.79 6.00
C VAL A 72 7.52 -9.45 5.88
N ARG A 73 6.59 -9.02 6.69
CA ARG A 73 5.23 -9.55 6.70
C ARG A 73 4.31 -8.45 6.19
N VAL A 74 3.70 -8.69 5.04
CA VAL A 74 2.85 -7.70 4.38
C VAL A 74 1.42 -7.91 4.83
N MET A 75 0.81 -6.85 5.34
CA MET A 75 -0.51 -6.90 5.95
C MET A 75 -1.49 -6.04 5.17
N GLU A 76 -2.73 -6.50 5.10
CA GLU A 76 -3.83 -5.78 4.47
C GLU A 76 -4.82 -5.39 5.55
N GLN A 77 -5.30 -4.17 5.50
CA GLN A 77 -6.34 -3.68 6.40
C GLN A 77 -7.59 -4.56 6.27
N ALA A 78 -8.07 -5.10 7.36
CA ALA A 78 -9.23 -5.98 7.35
C ALA A 78 -10.51 -5.27 7.74
N GLY A 79 -10.43 -4.28 8.62
CA GLY A 79 -11.60 -3.57 9.11
C GLY A 79 -11.89 -2.30 8.34
N ALA A 80 -12.85 -1.56 8.81
CA ALA A 80 -13.27 -0.31 8.16
C ALA A 80 -12.25 0.81 8.37
N VAL A 81 -11.41 0.70 9.38
CA VAL A 81 -10.38 1.68 9.66
C VAL A 81 -9.05 0.95 9.83
N GLU A 82 -7.97 1.69 9.63
CA GLU A 82 -6.64 1.14 9.86
C GLU A 82 -6.43 0.89 11.35
N SER A 83 -5.76 -0.20 11.66
CA SER A 83 -5.43 -0.56 13.02
C SER A 83 -3.98 -1.00 13.09
N PRO A 84 -3.24 -0.59 14.12
CA PRO A 84 -1.88 -1.09 14.32
C PRO A 84 -1.84 -2.51 14.88
N GLU A 85 -2.98 -3.07 15.28
CA GLU A 85 -2.99 -4.39 15.87
C GLU A 85 -2.90 -5.45 14.78
N PRO A 86 -1.89 -6.34 14.81
CA PRO A 86 -1.77 -7.35 13.74
C PRO A 86 -3.02 -8.20 13.56
N SER A 87 -3.73 -8.50 14.64
CA SER A 87 -4.93 -9.34 14.55
C SER A 87 -6.09 -8.64 13.84
N ASP A 88 -6.02 -7.32 13.68
CA ASP A 88 -7.02 -6.56 12.94
C ASP A 88 -6.66 -6.41 11.46
N ASN A 89 -5.65 -7.14 11.01
CA ASN A 89 -5.17 -7.09 9.63
C ASN A 89 -5.01 -8.52 9.12
N ASN A 90 -4.92 -8.67 7.81
CA ASN A 90 -4.70 -9.96 7.19
C ASN A 90 -3.29 -10.01 6.61
N GLU A 91 -2.55 -11.08 6.89
CA GLU A 91 -1.24 -11.26 6.28
C GLU A 91 -1.43 -11.78 4.86
N ILE A 92 -0.89 -11.07 3.88
CA ILE A 92 -1.09 -11.42 2.48
C ILE A 92 0.19 -11.86 1.79
N ALA A 93 1.34 -11.60 2.39
CA ALA A 93 2.62 -12.09 1.86
C ALA A 93 3.67 -12.02 2.96
N THR A 94 4.70 -12.83 2.82
CA THR A 94 5.81 -12.81 3.76
C THR A 94 7.09 -13.22 3.03
N GLY A 95 8.20 -12.74 3.53
CA GLY A 95 9.52 -13.09 3.01
C GLY A 95 10.58 -12.61 3.98
N SER A 96 11.83 -12.83 3.63
CA SER A 96 12.94 -12.43 4.48
C SER A 96 14.04 -11.80 3.65
N VAL A 97 14.75 -10.85 4.23
CA VAL A 97 15.92 -10.27 3.62
C VAL A 97 17.12 -10.58 4.52
N ARG A 98 18.26 -10.84 3.91
CA ARG A 98 19.48 -11.15 4.67
C ARG A 98 20.11 -9.89 5.21
N ILE A 99 20.62 -9.99 6.43
CA ILE A 99 21.34 -8.93 7.10
C ILE A 99 22.78 -9.39 7.27
N PRO A 100 23.80 -8.56 7.04
CA PRO A 100 25.17 -8.95 7.29
C PRO A 100 25.35 -9.29 8.77
N SER A 101 26.14 -10.34 9.03
CA SER A 101 26.42 -10.72 10.41
C SER A 101 27.27 -9.65 11.09
N GLY A 102 27.22 -9.62 12.42
CA GLY A 102 28.02 -8.72 13.20
C GLY A 102 27.51 -7.31 13.33
N LYS A 103 26.29 -7.05 12.85
CA LYS A 103 25.72 -5.69 12.97
C LYS A 103 24.96 -5.56 14.28
N LYS A 104 24.99 -4.36 14.83
CA LYS A 104 24.22 -4.05 16.03
C LYS A 104 22.76 -3.88 15.70
N ALA A 105 21.91 -4.05 16.69
CA ALA A 105 20.49 -3.70 16.57
C ALA A 105 20.37 -2.27 16.06
N GLY A 106 19.32 -2.01 15.30
CA GLY A 106 19.13 -0.72 14.67
C GLY A 106 19.71 -0.62 13.27
N TRP A 107 20.08 -1.73 12.67
CA TRP A 107 20.59 -1.74 11.29
C TRP A 107 19.42 -1.50 10.33
N PRO A 108 19.56 -0.55 9.39
CA PRO A 108 18.42 -0.14 8.57
C PRO A 108 18.14 -1.06 7.41
N ILE A 109 16.84 -1.27 7.16
CA ILE A 109 16.32 -1.97 5.99
C ILE A 109 15.36 -1.00 5.32
N SER A 110 15.56 -0.74 4.04
CA SER A 110 14.67 0.13 3.29
C SER A 110 13.54 -0.69 2.71
N VAL A 111 12.31 -0.31 2.99
CA VAL A 111 11.13 -1.02 2.49
C VAL A 111 10.32 -0.06 1.64
N THR A 112 9.94 -0.50 0.46
CA THR A 112 9.13 0.28 -0.47
C THR A 112 7.87 -0.50 -0.80
N PHE A 113 6.73 0.17 -0.69
CA PHE A 113 5.45 -0.34 -1.15
C PHE A 113 5.05 0.47 -2.37
N ALA A 114 4.64 -0.21 -3.44
CA ALA A 114 4.13 0.45 -4.64
C ALA A 114 2.91 -0.31 -5.12
N LEU A 115 1.76 0.35 -5.09
CA LEU A 115 0.49 -0.25 -5.54
C LEU A 115 0.10 0.44 -6.84
N ASP A 116 -0.01 -0.34 -7.91
CA ASP A 116 -0.35 0.23 -9.20
C ASP A 116 -1.86 0.21 -9.42
N ALA A 117 -2.28 0.87 -10.50
CA ALA A 117 -3.70 1.03 -10.77
C ALA A 117 -4.38 -0.27 -11.17
N SER A 118 -3.61 -1.31 -11.49
CA SER A 118 -4.19 -2.61 -11.81
C SER A 118 -4.40 -3.49 -10.59
N GLY A 119 -3.98 -3.04 -9.42
CA GLY A 119 -4.14 -3.82 -8.20
C GLY A 119 -2.98 -4.73 -7.88
N LEU A 120 -1.82 -4.47 -8.44
CA LEU A 120 -0.63 -5.23 -8.12
C LEU A 120 0.20 -4.44 -7.11
N LEU A 121 0.45 -5.06 -5.98
CA LEU A 121 1.26 -4.46 -4.92
C LEU A 121 2.65 -5.04 -5.00
N HIS A 122 3.63 -4.16 -5.16
CA HIS A 122 5.03 -4.52 -5.14
C HIS A 122 5.62 -4.10 -3.81
N VAL A 123 6.30 -5.04 -3.16
CA VAL A 123 6.98 -4.76 -1.90
C VAL A 123 8.44 -5.13 -2.08
N THR A 124 9.32 -4.19 -1.83
CA THR A 124 10.74 -4.39 -1.94
C THR A 124 11.38 -4.07 -0.61
N ALA A 125 12.24 -4.95 -0.12
CA ALA A 125 13.04 -4.69 1.07
C ALA A 125 14.49 -4.87 0.69
N GLU A 126 15.32 -3.90 1.08
CA GLU A 126 16.72 -3.91 0.67
C GLU A 126 17.62 -3.59 1.84
N GLU A 127 18.65 -4.42 2.01
CA GLU A 127 19.76 -4.13 2.88
C GLU A 127 20.86 -3.52 2.01
N LYS A 128 21.19 -2.25 2.25
CA LYS A 128 21.93 -1.47 1.26
C LYS A 128 23.43 -1.72 1.27
N GLU A 129 23.99 -2.23 2.34
CA GLU A 129 25.42 -2.46 2.39
C GLU A 129 25.84 -3.61 1.47
N THR A 130 25.09 -4.71 1.50
CA THR A 130 25.39 -5.87 0.68
C THR A 130 24.59 -5.93 -0.60
N GLY A 131 23.52 -5.14 -0.69
CA GLY A 131 22.60 -5.18 -1.82
C GLY A 131 21.63 -6.34 -1.75
N GLU A 132 21.54 -7.03 -0.64
CA GLU A 132 20.56 -8.11 -0.48
C GLU A 132 19.16 -7.52 -0.55
N ARG A 133 18.28 -8.21 -1.25
CA ARG A 133 17.00 -7.63 -1.61
C ARG A 133 15.93 -8.70 -1.65
N LEU A 134 14.75 -8.33 -1.18
CA LEU A 134 13.55 -9.15 -1.28
C LEU A 134 12.54 -8.40 -2.14
N ASP A 135 11.99 -9.08 -3.13
CA ASP A 135 10.92 -8.52 -3.95
C ASP A 135 9.70 -9.41 -3.83
N LEU A 136 8.57 -8.82 -3.51
CA LEU A 136 7.29 -9.54 -3.44
C LEU A 136 6.30 -8.84 -4.34
N GLU A 137 5.45 -9.61 -5.02
CA GLU A 137 4.34 -9.08 -5.81
C GLU A 137 3.07 -9.78 -5.38
N VAL A 138 2.05 -9.01 -5.10
CA VAL A 138 0.77 -9.55 -4.62
C VAL A 138 -0.35 -8.87 -5.37
N GLU A 139 -1.26 -9.67 -5.96
CA GLU A 139 -2.48 -9.10 -6.50
C GLU A 139 -3.44 -8.88 -5.36
N VAL A 140 -3.78 -7.62 -5.10
CA VAL A 140 -4.59 -7.34 -3.93
C VAL A 140 -6.05 -7.11 -4.28
N GLY A 141 -6.34 -6.77 -5.50
CA GLY A 141 -7.73 -6.52 -5.88
C GLY A 141 -8.34 -5.40 -5.06
N GLY A 142 -9.62 -5.27 -5.13
CA GLY A 142 -10.34 -4.32 -4.28
C GLY A 142 -10.07 -2.87 -4.52
N MET A 143 -9.60 -2.48 -5.70
CA MET A 143 -9.46 -1.07 -6.00
C MET A 143 -10.82 -0.47 -6.25
N THR A 144 -10.95 0.81 -5.96
CA THR A 144 -12.18 1.54 -6.09
C THR A 144 -11.95 2.77 -6.93
N GLU A 145 -12.89 3.09 -7.79
CA GLU A 145 -12.83 4.36 -8.50
C GLU A 145 -13.29 5.47 -7.56
N ASP A 146 -12.60 6.57 -7.64
CA ASP A 146 -12.91 7.68 -6.77
C ASP A 146 -13.98 8.53 -7.37
N ASP A 147 -14.74 8.13 -8.23
CA ASP A 147 -15.83 8.87 -8.65
C ASP A 147 -17.04 8.27 -8.16
N VAL A 148 -17.40 8.76 -7.18
CA VAL A 148 -18.38 8.18 -6.60
C VAL A 148 -19.56 8.26 -7.23
N GLU A 149 -19.57 8.94 -8.03
CA GLU A 149 -20.61 8.92 -8.60
C GLU A 149 -20.81 8.05 -9.36
N ALA A 150 -20.07 7.68 -9.50
CA ALA A 150 -20.35 6.72 -10.21
C ALA A 150 -20.72 5.75 -9.45
N SER A 151 -20.41 5.84 -8.73
CA SER A 151 -20.67 4.78 -8.25
C SER A 151 -21.78 4.65 -8.04
N ARG A 152 -21.94 5.20 -8.21
CA ARG A 152 -22.73 4.90 -8.25
C ARG A 152 -23.12 4.71 -9.20
N ALA A 153 -22.98 5.07 -9.52
CA ALA A 153 -23.54 4.75 -10.32
C ALA A 153 -23.57 3.84 -10.62
N ALA A 154 -23.47 3.76 -10.39
CA ALA A 154 -23.64 2.86 -10.51
C ALA A 154 -24.28 2.37 -10.05
N LEU A 155 -24.44 2.86 -9.60
CA LEU A 155 -24.87 2.39 -9.27
C LEU A 155 -25.75 2.14 -9.53
N SER A 156 -25.90 2.58 -9.66
CA SER A 156 -26.57 2.38 -9.89
C SER A 156 -27.16 1.85 -10.51
N ARG A 157 -27.22 1.79 -10.82
CA ARG A 157 -27.53 1.29 -11.25
C ARG A 157 -28.04 0.44 -11.28
N VAL A 158 -27.99 0.94 -10.69
CA VAL A 158 -28.36 0.47 -10.72
C VAL A 158 -29.13 0.20 -10.68
N GLN A 159 -29.40 0.50 -10.50
CA GLN A 159 -29.94 0.39 -10.50
C GLN A 159 -30.48 0.13 -10.93
N VAL A 160 -30.47 0.51 -10.77
CA VAL A 160 -30.80 0.34 -11.22
C VAL A 160 -31.00 0.00 -11.54
N SER A 161 -31.04 0.23 -11.37
CA SER A 161 -31.02 -0.11 -11.63
C SER A 161 -31.17 -0.28 -11.96
#